data_9ca1859adccd6e1e4b59d92f068ad9d8
#
_entry.id   9ca1859adccd6e1e4b59d92f068ad9d8
#
_cell.length_a   1.000
_cell.length_b   1.000
_cell.length_c   1.000
_cell.angle_alpha   90.00
_cell.angle_beta   90.00
_cell.angle_gamma   90.00
#
_symmetry.space_group_name_H-M   'P 1'
#
loop_
_entity.id
_entity.type
_entity.pdbx_description
1 polymer ?
#
loop_
_entity_poly.entity_id
_entity_poly.type
_entity_poly.pdbx_seq_one_letter_code
_entity_poly.pdbx_strand_id
1 'polypeptide(L)'
;MTDRSQPSNLRPPDDLDGWDPAWSRFVDAPDHAGTPRRWHLLDTGPADARRTILAVHGNPTWAYTWRHLAAAVPGDVRVIAPDQLDMGFSERTGVHRRLALRIDDLLALTDSLELTGDVVVVAHDWGGPVALGWLERTFAAVDSPIEITGLVLTNTAVHQPPEASAPTLIRNARRPWLLPRATVDTTAFLRGMFELSNPRTPAAVRRGYLAPYGSPDRRRAIAEFV
;
A
#
# COMPACT_ATOMS: atom_id res chain seq x y z
N MET A 1 -13.21 5.67 -28.46
CA MET A 1 -12.26 5.90 -27.34
C MET A 1 -12.93 6.84 -26.38
N THR A 2 -13.59 6.31 -25.35
CA THR A 2 -14.23 7.12 -24.31
C THR A 2 -13.15 7.51 -23.31
N ASP A 3 -12.87 8.80 -23.25
CA ASP A 3 -12.12 9.44 -22.19
C ASP A 3 -12.74 9.04 -20.83
N ARG A 4 -12.10 8.11 -20.13
CA ARG A 4 -12.44 7.73 -18.76
C ARG A 4 -11.57 8.52 -17.79
N SER A 5 -11.65 9.85 -17.88
CA SER A 5 -11.08 10.71 -16.84
C SER A 5 -11.70 10.32 -15.51
N GLN A 6 -10.89 9.67 -14.67
CA GLN A 6 -11.23 9.41 -13.27
C GLN A 6 -11.56 10.74 -12.60
N PRO A 7 -12.51 10.81 -11.66
CA PRO A 7 -12.71 12.03 -10.90
C PRO A 7 -11.39 12.37 -10.21
N SER A 8 -10.76 13.45 -10.66
CA SER A 8 -9.45 13.95 -10.20
C SER A 8 -9.41 14.33 -8.72
N ASN A 9 -10.49 14.11 -7.96
CA ASN A 9 -10.69 14.61 -6.59
C ASN A 9 -11.08 13.55 -5.56
N LEU A 10 -10.92 12.25 -5.86
CA LEU A 10 -11.20 11.23 -4.84
C LEU A 10 -10.12 11.27 -3.76
N ARG A 11 -10.54 11.50 -2.51
CA ARG A 11 -9.68 11.56 -1.32
C ARG A 11 -10.27 10.71 -0.20
N PRO A 12 -9.46 10.32 0.82
CA PRO A 12 -9.99 9.69 2.01
C PRO A 12 -11.08 10.54 2.66
N PRO A 13 -12.18 9.92 3.14
CA PRO A 13 -13.13 10.60 4.00
C PRO A 13 -12.46 11.15 5.28
N ASP A 14 -12.84 12.36 5.69
CA ASP A 14 -12.24 13.03 6.84
C ASP A 14 -12.63 12.37 8.19
N ASP A 15 -13.72 11.60 8.21
CA ASP A 15 -14.33 10.99 9.40
C ASP A 15 -14.02 9.49 9.57
N LEU A 16 -12.91 9.02 9.04
CA LEU A 16 -12.48 7.62 9.22
C LEU A 16 -11.93 7.39 10.63
N ASP A 17 -12.29 6.25 11.20
CA ASP A 17 -11.87 5.84 12.55
C ASP A 17 -10.34 5.78 12.69
N GLY A 18 -9.80 6.56 13.62
CA GLY A 18 -8.36 6.64 13.88
C GLY A 18 -7.51 7.29 12.79
N TRP A 19 -8.14 7.95 11.81
CA TRP A 19 -7.47 8.65 10.72
C TRP A 19 -7.47 10.16 10.99
N ASP A 20 -6.30 10.78 10.90
CA ASP A 20 -6.20 12.24 10.89
C ASP A 20 -6.17 12.71 9.42
N PRO A 21 -7.14 13.52 8.97
CA PRO A 21 -7.16 14.05 7.61
C PRO A 21 -5.90 14.86 7.24
N ALA A 22 -5.21 15.42 8.22
CA ALA A 22 -3.96 16.17 8.00
C ALA A 22 -2.82 15.30 7.49
N TRP A 23 -2.87 13.98 7.72
CA TRP A 23 -1.88 13.04 7.18
C TRP A 23 -2.06 12.74 5.69
N SER A 24 -3.24 13.03 5.12
CA SER A 24 -3.53 12.73 3.72
C SER A 24 -2.83 13.71 2.80
N ARG A 25 -1.87 13.21 2.03
CA ARG A 25 -1.10 13.98 1.07
C ARG A 25 -1.15 13.36 -0.32
N PHE A 26 -1.32 14.19 -1.34
CA PHE A 26 -1.17 13.77 -2.73
C PHE A 26 0.10 14.37 -3.31
N VAL A 27 0.86 13.57 -4.04
CA VAL A 27 2.06 13.98 -4.76
C VAL A 27 2.02 13.46 -6.19
N ASP A 28 2.56 14.24 -7.10
CA ASP A 28 2.83 13.79 -8.47
C ASP A 28 4.29 13.30 -8.51
N ALA A 29 4.46 12.00 -8.72
CA ALA A 29 5.77 11.35 -8.77
C ALA A 29 5.80 10.31 -9.90
N PRO A 30 6.98 10.00 -10.48
CA PRO A 30 7.07 9.05 -11.56
C PRO A 30 6.71 7.62 -11.10
N ASP A 31 6.19 6.81 -12.02
CA ASP A 31 6.17 5.36 -11.89
C ASP A 31 7.50 4.75 -12.38
N HIS A 32 7.63 3.41 -12.34
CA HIS A 32 8.81 2.67 -12.81
C HIS A 32 9.23 2.98 -14.26
N ALA A 33 8.34 3.54 -15.07
CA ALA A 33 8.61 3.92 -16.47
C ALA A 33 8.89 5.42 -16.63
N GLY A 34 9.00 6.17 -15.53
CA GLY A 34 9.19 7.62 -15.54
C GLY A 34 7.91 8.41 -15.87
N THR A 35 6.75 7.75 -15.91
CA THR A 35 5.48 8.43 -16.18
C THR A 35 4.96 9.10 -14.90
N PRO A 36 4.66 10.42 -14.92
CA PRO A 36 4.07 11.09 -13.77
C PRO A 36 2.73 10.44 -13.39
N ARG A 37 2.58 10.13 -12.09
CA ARG A 37 1.39 9.52 -11.51
C ARG A 37 1.00 10.25 -10.24
N ARG A 38 -0.29 10.30 -9.97
CA ARG A 38 -0.81 10.85 -8.72
C ARG A 38 -0.80 9.78 -7.64
N TRP A 39 0.08 9.94 -6.66
CA TRP A 39 0.17 9.09 -5.49
C TRP A 39 -0.58 9.70 -4.31
N HIS A 40 -1.21 8.86 -3.51
CA HIS A 40 -1.70 9.20 -2.18
C HIS A 40 -0.75 8.63 -1.13
N LEU A 41 -0.44 9.42 -0.12
CA LEU A 41 0.41 9.06 1.00
C LEU A 41 -0.32 9.37 2.32
N LEU A 42 -0.14 8.53 3.32
CA LEU A 42 -0.16 8.98 4.70
C LEU A 42 1.23 9.56 4.95
N ASP A 43 1.30 10.83 5.36
CA ASP A 43 2.55 11.52 5.65
C ASP A 43 2.34 12.41 6.89
N THR A 44 2.99 12.06 8.00
CA THR A 44 2.84 12.83 9.24
C THR A 44 3.73 14.06 9.31
N GLY A 45 4.66 14.28 8.30
CA GLY A 45 5.66 15.36 8.34
C GLY A 45 6.45 15.39 9.65
N PRO A 46 7.31 16.33 9.91
CA PRO A 46 7.97 17.23 8.96
C PRO A 46 9.02 16.52 8.10
N ALA A 47 9.48 17.20 7.04
CA ALA A 47 10.47 16.61 6.11
C ALA A 47 11.86 16.45 6.75
N ASP A 48 12.21 17.28 7.73
CA ASP A 48 13.45 17.26 8.52
C ASP A 48 13.35 16.41 9.80
N ALA A 49 12.40 15.48 9.86
CA ALA A 49 12.28 14.57 10.99
C ALA A 49 13.58 13.79 11.23
N ARG A 50 13.91 13.58 12.50
CA ARG A 50 15.10 12.82 12.91
C ARG A 50 15.16 11.43 12.30
N ARG A 51 14.00 10.81 12.11
CA ARG A 51 13.83 9.46 11.56
C ARG A 51 12.58 9.38 10.72
N THR A 52 12.65 8.64 9.63
CA THR A 52 11.47 8.32 8.82
C THR A 52 11.11 6.85 8.93
N ILE A 53 9.84 6.55 9.14
CA ILE A 53 9.29 5.21 8.98
C ILE A 53 8.64 5.12 7.61
N LEU A 54 9.20 4.27 6.73
CA LEU A 54 8.57 3.90 5.46
C LEU A 54 7.68 2.68 5.69
N ALA A 55 6.37 2.86 5.61
CA ALA A 55 5.40 1.83 5.94
C ALA A 55 4.67 1.32 4.68
N VAL A 56 4.90 0.06 4.29
CA VAL A 56 4.42 -0.51 3.04
C VAL A 56 3.25 -1.47 3.30
N HIS A 57 2.08 -1.13 2.77
CA HIS A 57 0.87 -1.94 2.92
C HIS A 57 0.81 -3.10 1.92
N GLY A 58 -0.05 -4.07 2.20
CA GLY A 58 -0.31 -5.22 1.32
C GLY A 58 -1.71 -5.22 0.70
N ASN A 59 -2.16 -6.38 0.28
CA ASN A 59 -3.44 -6.58 -0.40
C ASN A 59 -4.50 -7.14 0.57
N PRO A 60 -5.72 -6.64 0.58
CA PRO A 60 -6.30 -5.52 -0.17
C PRO A 60 -6.39 -4.23 0.66
N THR A 61 -5.32 -3.88 1.34
CA THR A 61 -5.28 -2.72 2.25
C THR A 61 -4.77 -1.44 1.54
N TRP A 62 -4.59 -0.38 2.30
CA TRP A 62 -4.02 0.90 1.88
C TRP A 62 -3.39 1.61 3.10
N ALA A 63 -2.86 2.80 2.98
CA ALA A 63 -2.17 3.53 4.04
C ALA A 63 -2.92 3.59 5.38
N TYR A 64 -4.24 3.46 5.37
CA TYR A 64 -5.09 3.35 6.56
C TYR A 64 -4.67 2.25 7.54
N THR A 65 -4.00 1.20 7.05
CA THR A 65 -3.42 0.15 7.90
C THR A 65 -2.48 0.72 8.96
N TRP A 66 -1.79 1.80 8.63
CA TRP A 66 -0.73 2.39 9.44
C TRP A 66 -1.20 3.54 10.34
N ARG A 67 -2.51 3.88 10.36
CA ARG A 67 -3.05 4.99 11.15
C ARG A 67 -2.69 4.96 12.64
N HIS A 68 -2.70 3.77 13.24
CA HIS A 68 -2.33 3.63 14.66
C HIS A 68 -0.82 3.74 14.89
N LEU A 69 0.00 3.32 13.93
CA LEU A 69 1.44 3.57 13.96
C LEU A 69 1.69 5.08 13.87
N ALA A 70 1.07 5.76 12.91
CA ALA A 70 1.19 7.20 12.73
C ALA A 70 0.78 7.99 13.97
N ALA A 71 -0.29 7.56 14.66
CA ALA A 71 -0.75 8.19 15.89
C ALA A 71 0.14 7.91 17.11
N ALA A 72 0.93 6.83 17.09
CA ALA A 72 1.70 6.38 18.26
C ALA A 72 3.16 6.83 18.26
N VAL A 73 3.70 7.25 17.11
CA VAL A 73 5.09 7.68 17.02
C VAL A 73 5.30 9.08 17.62
N PRO A 74 6.49 9.36 18.21
CA PRO A 74 6.84 10.72 18.63
C PRO A 74 6.80 11.72 17.49
N GLY A 75 6.58 13.01 17.80
CA GLY A 75 6.46 14.07 16.79
C GLY A 75 7.75 14.38 16.01
N ASP A 76 8.91 13.89 16.46
CA ASP A 76 10.20 13.96 15.77
C ASP A 76 10.45 12.74 14.84
N VAL A 77 9.47 11.85 14.71
CA VAL A 77 9.50 10.70 13.80
C VAL A 77 8.40 10.87 12.75
N ARG A 78 8.80 10.85 11.48
CA ARG A 78 7.88 10.94 10.34
C ARG A 78 7.44 9.54 9.91
N VAL A 79 6.16 9.37 9.62
CA VAL A 79 5.64 8.17 8.95
C VAL A 79 5.24 8.54 7.52
N ILE A 80 5.80 7.82 6.57
CA ILE A 80 5.39 7.86 5.16
C ILE A 80 4.82 6.49 4.80
N ALA A 81 3.54 6.44 4.45
CA ALA A 81 2.90 5.21 3.99
C ALA A 81 2.20 5.47 2.65
N PRO A 82 2.84 5.12 1.53
CA PRO A 82 2.23 5.28 0.22
C PRO A 82 1.12 4.27 -0.02
N ASP A 83 0.03 4.70 -0.64
CA ASP A 83 -0.87 3.80 -1.35
C ASP A 83 -0.17 3.36 -2.64
N GLN A 84 0.08 2.07 -2.79
CA GLN A 84 0.65 1.54 -4.04
C GLN A 84 -0.23 1.95 -5.24
N LEU A 85 0.38 2.19 -6.40
CA LEU A 85 -0.39 2.51 -7.61
C LEU A 85 -1.44 1.42 -7.89
N ASP A 86 -2.59 1.86 -8.37
CA ASP A 86 -3.80 1.05 -8.56
C ASP A 86 -4.50 0.60 -7.28
N MET A 87 -3.99 0.99 -6.09
CA MET A 87 -4.59 0.70 -4.78
C MET A 87 -4.91 1.99 -4.00
N GLY A 88 -5.63 1.84 -2.87
CA GLY A 88 -5.96 2.97 -2.00
C GLY A 88 -6.57 4.16 -2.74
N PHE A 89 -6.06 5.34 -2.50
CA PHE A 89 -6.45 6.57 -3.18
C PHE A 89 -5.46 7.02 -4.27
N SER A 90 -4.38 6.27 -4.49
CA SER A 90 -3.47 6.48 -5.61
C SER A 90 -4.16 6.26 -6.96
N GLU A 91 -3.56 6.79 -8.02
CA GLU A 91 -4.05 6.70 -9.40
C GLU A 91 -4.32 5.26 -9.82
N ARG A 92 -5.38 5.06 -10.61
CA ARG A 92 -5.69 3.82 -11.31
C ARG A 92 -5.12 3.90 -12.71
N THR A 93 -3.95 3.33 -12.90
CA THR A 93 -3.18 3.45 -14.15
C THR A 93 -3.64 2.48 -15.21
N GLY A 94 -4.31 1.39 -14.82
CA GLY A 94 -4.71 0.30 -15.70
C GLY A 94 -3.54 -0.58 -16.19
N VAL A 95 -2.35 -0.37 -15.65
CA VAL A 95 -1.16 -1.20 -15.92
C VAL A 95 -1.15 -2.39 -14.96
N HIS A 96 -1.02 -3.61 -15.50
CA HIS A 96 -0.82 -4.79 -14.65
C HIS A 96 0.57 -4.75 -14.00
N ARG A 97 0.62 -4.67 -12.66
CA ARG A 97 1.86 -4.54 -11.91
C ARG A 97 2.25 -5.83 -11.20
N ARG A 98 3.22 -6.51 -11.78
CA ARG A 98 3.91 -7.60 -11.08
C ARG A 98 4.80 -7.05 -9.97
N LEU A 99 5.26 -7.91 -9.05
CA LEU A 99 6.07 -7.53 -7.90
C LEU A 99 7.27 -6.64 -8.27
N ALA A 100 8.03 -6.98 -9.31
CA ALA A 100 9.18 -6.19 -9.75
C ALA A 100 8.81 -4.74 -10.08
N LEU A 101 7.69 -4.52 -10.79
CA LEU A 101 7.23 -3.17 -11.11
C LEU A 101 6.79 -2.38 -9.88
N ARG A 102 6.19 -3.04 -8.88
CA ARG A 102 5.82 -2.39 -7.61
C ARG A 102 7.03 -1.99 -6.79
N ILE A 103 8.10 -2.78 -6.85
CA ILE A 103 9.39 -2.45 -6.23
C ILE A 103 9.99 -1.21 -6.90
N ASP A 104 10.03 -1.20 -8.24
CA ASP A 104 10.60 -0.09 -9.01
C ASP A 104 9.72 1.18 -8.90
N ASP A 105 8.39 1.04 -8.80
CA ASP A 105 7.46 2.14 -8.50
C ASP A 105 7.74 2.76 -7.12
N LEU A 106 7.95 1.92 -6.09
CA LEU A 106 8.27 2.41 -4.74
C LEU A 106 9.62 3.13 -4.71
N LEU A 107 10.62 2.61 -5.44
CA LEU A 107 11.93 3.25 -5.57
C LEU A 107 11.79 4.64 -6.21
N ALA A 108 11.14 4.72 -7.37
CA ALA A 108 10.90 5.99 -8.06
C ALA A 108 10.15 7.01 -7.20
N LEU A 109 9.17 6.56 -6.41
CA LEU A 109 8.46 7.40 -5.46
C LEU A 109 9.39 7.93 -4.36
N THR A 110 10.18 7.05 -3.70
CA THR A 110 11.06 7.46 -2.60
C THR A 110 12.18 8.38 -3.07
N ASP A 111 12.70 8.18 -4.27
CA ASP A 111 13.66 9.08 -4.93
C ASP A 111 13.01 10.46 -5.18
N SER A 112 11.78 10.49 -5.69
CA SER A 112 11.04 11.74 -5.93
C SER A 112 10.67 12.49 -4.64
N LEU A 113 10.53 11.77 -3.52
CA LEU A 113 10.31 12.36 -2.20
C LEU A 113 11.61 12.84 -1.54
N GLU A 114 12.76 12.64 -2.21
CA GLU A 114 14.09 12.95 -1.68
C GLU A 114 14.31 12.32 -0.30
N LEU A 115 13.87 11.06 -0.14
CA LEU A 115 14.00 10.35 1.13
C LEU A 115 15.47 10.16 1.49
N THR A 116 15.87 10.63 2.65
CA THR A 116 17.27 10.61 3.13
C THR A 116 17.36 10.29 4.62
N GLY A 117 18.56 9.96 5.08
CA GLY A 117 18.89 9.78 6.50
C GLY A 117 18.36 8.49 7.09
N ASP A 118 18.03 8.53 8.38
CA ASP A 118 17.63 7.36 9.20
C ASP A 118 16.22 6.87 8.79
N VAL A 119 16.15 5.67 8.22
CA VAL A 119 14.90 5.06 7.77
C VAL A 119 14.69 3.70 8.43
N VAL A 120 13.51 3.55 9.04
CA VAL A 120 12.99 2.25 9.50
C VAL A 120 11.91 1.80 8.52
N VAL A 121 12.02 0.59 8.00
CA VAL A 121 11.03 0.01 7.11
C VAL A 121 10.04 -0.86 7.89
N VAL A 122 8.75 -0.62 7.70
CA VAL A 122 7.68 -1.43 8.29
C VAL A 122 6.79 -1.96 7.17
N ALA A 123 6.56 -3.26 7.12
CA ALA A 123 5.79 -3.85 6.04
C ALA A 123 4.83 -4.94 6.50
N HIS A 124 3.70 -5.07 5.81
CA HIS A 124 2.66 -6.04 6.09
C HIS A 124 2.19 -6.72 4.80
N ASP A 125 1.92 -8.03 4.86
CA ASP A 125 1.37 -8.84 3.77
C ASP A 125 2.22 -8.69 2.49
N TRP A 126 1.66 -8.40 1.31
CA TRP A 126 2.40 -8.14 0.06
C TRP A 126 3.33 -6.92 0.12
N GLY A 127 3.12 -6.04 1.09
CA GLY A 127 4.08 -4.97 1.38
C GLY A 127 5.46 -5.50 1.78
N GLY A 128 5.54 -6.70 2.38
CA GLY A 128 6.81 -7.34 2.73
C GLY A 128 7.71 -7.60 1.52
N PRO A 129 7.30 -8.40 0.52
CA PRO A 129 8.06 -8.61 -0.70
C PRO A 129 8.41 -7.31 -1.44
N VAL A 130 7.49 -6.33 -1.49
CA VAL A 130 7.76 -5.03 -2.11
C VAL A 130 8.85 -4.27 -1.34
N ALA A 131 8.75 -4.20 -0.02
CA ALA A 131 9.72 -3.53 0.84
C ALA A 131 11.10 -4.21 0.79
N LEU A 132 11.14 -5.55 0.79
CA LEU A 132 12.41 -6.30 0.70
C LEU A 132 13.11 -6.06 -0.64
N GLY A 133 12.36 -6.04 -1.75
CA GLY A 133 12.94 -5.70 -3.05
C GLY A 133 13.39 -4.24 -3.13
N TRP A 134 12.66 -3.31 -2.52
CA TRP A 134 13.08 -1.92 -2.39
C TRP A 134 14.38 -1.80 -1.58
N LEU A 135 14.50 -2.51 -0.45
CA LEU A 135 15.72 -2.57 0.36
C LEU A 135 16.91 -3.09 -0.46
N GLU A 136 16.71 -4.18 -1.24
CA GLU A 136 17.75 -4.71 -2.11
C GLU A 136 18.28 -3.65 -3.09
N ARG A 137 17.37 -2.89 -3.74
CA ARG A 137 17.73 -1.81 -4.66
C ARG A 137 18.45 -0.67 -3.96
N THR A 138 17.98 -0.28 -2.77
CA THR A 138 18.57 0.78 -1.96
C THR A 138 19.98 0.42 -1.50
N PHE A 139 20.21 -0.84 -1.07
CA PHE A 139 21.53 -1.31 -0.68
C PHE A 139 22.50 -1.49 -1.87
N ALA A 140 21.98 -1.76 -3.06
CA ALA A 140 22.81 -1.88 -4.26
C ALA A 140 23.21 -0.52 -4.85
N ALA A 141 22.55 0.55 -4.45
CA ALA A 141 22.86 1.90 -4.92
C ALA A 141 24.16 2.40 -4.28
N VAL A 142 25.10 2.83 -5.14
CA VAL A 142 26.33 3.49 -4.68
C VAL A 142 25.96 4.87 -4.11
N ASP A 143 26.46 5.19 -2.93
CA ASP A 143 26.20 6.49 -2.26
C ASP A 143 24.71 6.76 -1.98
N SER A 144 23.95 5.73 -1.59
CA SER A 144 22.55 5.91 -1.16
C SER A 144 22.48 6.94 -0.03
N PRO A 145 21.60 7.95 -0.14
CA PRO A 145 21.41 8.93 0.94
C PRO A 145 20.59 8.38 2.11
N ILE A 146 20.11 7.13 1.99
CA ILE A 146 19.25 6.46 2.97
C ILE A 146 20.09 5.53 3.84
N GLU A 147 19.98 5.67 5.15
CA GLU A 147 20.53 4.75 6.14
C GLU A 147 19.41 3.89 6.73
N ILE A 148 19.41 2.59 6.41
CA ILE A 148 18.41 1.67 6.94
C ILE A 148 18.82 1.23 8.35
N THR A 149 18.08 1.68 9.34
CA THR A 149 18.37 1.42 10.77
C THR A 149 17.42 0.39 11.40
N GLY A 150 16.40 -0.04 10.68
CA GLY A 150 15.47 -1.07 11.18
C GLY A 150 14.55 -1.62 10.11
N LEU A 151 14.08 -2.86 10.35
CA LEU A 151 13.09 -3.55 9.53
C LEU A 151 12.10 -4.28 10.43
N VAL A 152 10.82 -4.00 10.24
CA VAL A 152 9.72 -4.69 10.91
C VAL A 152 8.81 -5.34 9.88
N LEU A 153 8.71 -6.65 9.92
CA LEU A 153 7.85 -7.43 9.03
C LEU A 153 6.70 -8.04 9.83
N THR A 154 5.47 -7.80 9.38
CA THR A 154 4.27 -8.32 10.04
C THR A 154 3.41 -9.11 9.07
N ASN A 155 3.00 -10.32 9.45
CA ASN A 155 2.10 -11.17 8.66
C ASN A 155 2.45 -11.22 7.18
N THR A 156 3.73 -11.44 6.87
CA THR A 156 4.27 -11.50 5.51
C THR A 156 5.19 -12.70 5.34
N ALA A 157 5.55 -13.02 4.10
CA ALA A 157 6.48 -14.09 3.78
C ALA A 157 7.77 -13.53 3.17
N VAL A 158 8.92 -13.90 3.75
CA VAL A 158 10.25 -13.65 3.17
C VAL A 158 10.60 -14.78 2.20
N HIS A 159 10.21 -16.00 2.54
CA HIS A 159 10.37 -17.19 1.75
C HIS A 159 9.11 -18.04 1.82
N GLN A 160 8.68 -18.57 0.67
CA GLN A 160 7.58 -19.51 0.61
C GLN A 160 8.09 -20.84 0.07
N PRO A 161 8.13 -21.90 0.90
CA PRO A 161 8.51 -23.21 0.43
C PRO A 161 7.62 -23.68 -0.73
N PRO A 162 8.16 -24.43 -1.71
CA PRO A 162 7.38 -24.92 -2.85
C PRO A 162 6.14 -25.73 -2.46
N GLU A 163 6.21 -26.45 -1.32
CA GLU A 163 5.12 -27.28 -0.79
C GLU A 163 4.07 -26.44 0.00
N ALA A 164 4.35 -25.18 0.30
CA ALA A 164 3.43 -24.36 1.08
C ALA A 164 2.16 -24.07 0.27
N SER A 165 1.02 -24.49 0.79
CA SER A 165 -0.27 -24.18 0.19
C SER A 165 -0.71 -22.77 0.58
N ALA A 166 -1.25 -22.03 -0.38
CA ALA A 166 -1.90 -20.75 -0.08
C ALA A 166 -3.06 -20.94 0.92
N PRO A 167 -3.33 -19.95 1.79
CA PRO A 167 -4.48 -19.98 2.67
C PRO A 167 -5.78 -20.30 1.91
N THR A 168 -6.72 -20.96 2.57
CA THR A 168 -7.95 -21.46 1.95
C THR A 168 -8.73 -20.36 1.23
N LEU A 169 -8.77 -19.14 1.80
CA LEU A 169 -9.41 -17.98 1.17
C LEU A 169 -8.77 -17.67 -0.20
N ILE A 170 -7.44 -17.55 -0.23
CA ILE A 170 -6.68 -17.27 -1.44
C ILE A 170 -6.82 -18.39 -2.47
N ARG A 171 -6.68 -19.64 -2.02
CA ARG A 171 -6.80 -20.82 -2.89
C ARG A 171 -8.17 -20.91 -3.55
N ASN A 172 -9.26 -20.59 -2.84
CA ASN A 172 -10.60 -20.54 -3.39
C ASN A 172 -10.79 -19.33 -4.32
N ALA A 173 -10.29 -18.17 -3.94
CA ALA A 173 -10.39 -16.95 -4.75
C ALA A 173 -9.68 -17.09 -6.11
N ARG A 174 -8.58 -17.85 -6.18
CA ARG A 174 -7.82 -18.12 -7.43
C ARG A 174 -8.56 -18.91 -8.51
N ARG A 175 -9.75 -19.45 -8.23
CA ARG A 175 -10.54 -20.13 -9.27
C ARG A 175 -10.89 -19.12 -10.38
N PRO A 176 -10.60 -19.41 -11.67
CA PRO A 176 -10.72 -18.44 -12.77
C PRO A 176 -12.09 -17.76 -12.88
N TRP A 177 -13.17 -18.51 -12.60
CA TRP A 177 -14.54 -18.00 -12.63
C TRP A 177 -14.92 -17.18 -11.38
N LEU A 178 -14.23 -17.40 -10.25
CA LEU A 178 -14.53 -16.74 -8.98
C LEU A 178 -13.67 -15.49 -8.76
N LEU A 179 -12.42 -15.51 -9.21
CA LEU A 179 -11.47 -14.42 -8.97
C LEU A 179 -12.01 -13.04 -9.38
N PRO A 180 -12.47 -12.79 -10.62
CA PRO A 180 -13.02 -11.51 -10.99
C PRO A 180 -14.24 -11.12 -10.16
N ARG A 181 -15.14 -12.07 -9.92
CA ARG A 181 -16.38 -11.83 -9.16
C ARG A 181 -16.11 -11.48 -7.70
N ALA A 182 -15.18 -12.18 -7.05
CA ALA A 182 -14.87 -11.97 -5.63
C ALA A 182 -14.06 -10.69 -5.39
N THR A 183 -13.15 -10.34 -6.29
CA THR A 183 -12.16 -9.26 -6.09
C THR A 183 -12.52 -7.97 -6.83
N VAL A 184 -13.09 -8.06 -8.04
CA VAL A 184 -13.36 -6.91 -8.92
C VAL A 184 -14.85 -6.55 -8.93
N ASP A 185 -15.73 -7.48 -9.32
CA ASP A 185 -17.14 -7.18 -9.51
C ASP A 185 -17.85 -6.86 -8.19
N THR A 186 -17.44 -7.52 -7.11
CA THR A 186 -18.01 -7.34 -5.76
C THR A 186 -16.93 -7.00 -4.73
N THR A 187 -17.35 -6.71 -3.50
CA THR A 187 -16.47 -6.55 -2.33
C THR A 187 -16.34 -7.85 -1.52
N ALA A 188 -16.68 -9.01 -2.09
CA ALA A 188 -16.74 -10.27 -1.35
C ALA A 188 -15.39 -10.67 -0.74
N PHE A 189 -14.30 -10.49 -1.47
CA PHE A 189 -12.95 -10.76 -0.98
C PHE A 189 -12.58 -9.87 0.22
N LEU A 190 -12.80 -8.55 0.10
CA LEU A 190 -12.60 -7.59 1.19
C LEU A 190 -13.45 -7.94 2.42
N ARG A 191 -14.72 -8.26 2.23
CA ARG A 191 -15.62 -8.66 3.32
C ARG A 191 -15.19 -9.97 3.97
N GLY A 192 -14.76 -10.95 3.15
CA GLY A 192 -14.24 -12.22 3.65
C GLY A 192 -13.02 -12.05 4.55
N MET A 193 -12.13 -11.13 4.23
CA MET A 193 -10.99 -10.78 5.09
C MET A 193 -11.46 -10.31 6.49
N PHE A 194 -12.49 -9.47 6.55
CA PHE A 194 -13.01 -8.98 7.84
C PHE A 194 -13.69 -10.07 8.67
N GLU A 195 -14.39 -10.99 8.01
CA GLU A 195 -15.05 -12.10 8.72
C GLU A 195 -14.05 -13.13 9.26
N LEU A 196 -12.88 -13.25 8.63
CA LEU A 196 -11.81 -14.14 9.07
C LEU A 196 -10.86 -13.48 10.08
N SER A 197 -10.99 -12.17 10.32
CA SER A 197 -10.15 -11.49 11.31
C SER A 197 -10.54 -11.88 12.74
N ASN A 198 -9.52 -12.01 13.61
CA ASN A 198 -9.70 -12.28 15.03
C ASN A 198 -8.86 -11.29 15.86
N PRO A 199 -9.46 -10.42 16.70
CA PRO A 199 -10.92 -10.23 16.84
C PRO A 199 -11.59 -9.68 15.57
N ARG A 200 -12.92 -9.78 15.50
CA ARG A 200 -13.68 -9.25 14.35
C ARG A 200 -13.47 -7.75 14.20
N THR A 201 -13.18 -7.34 12.96
CA THR A 201 -12.97 -5.94 12.63
C THR A 201 -14.23 -5.10 12.89
N PRO A 202 -14.16 -4.01 13.69
CA PRO A 202 -15.30 -3.12 13.95
C PRO A 202 -15.86 -2.50 12.66
N ALA A 203 -17.15 -2.17 12.65
CA ALA A 203 -17.83 -1.61 11.47
C ALA A 203 -17.19 -0.29 10.99
N ALA A 204 -16.78 0.59 11.91
CA ALA A 204 -16.11 1.86 11.58
C ALA A 204 -14.78 1.61 10.85
N VAL A 205 -13.99 0.63 11.33
CA VAL A 205 -12.72 0.24 10.70
C VAL A 205 -12.95 -0.40 9.33
N ARG A 206 -13.98 -1.26 9.18
CA ARG A 206 -14.35 -1.84 7.86
C ARG A 206 -14.67 -0.74 6.84
N ARG A 207 -15.39 0.32 7.25
CA ARG A 207 -15.67 1.47 6.41
C ARG A 207 -14.38 2.12 5.90
N GLY A 208 -13.38 2.28 6.75
CA GLY A 208 -12.08 2.82 6.37
C GLY A 208 -11.39 1.97 5.30
N TYR A 209 -11.30 0.66 5.49
CA TYR A 209 -10.69 -0.22 4.49
C TYR A 209 -11.45 -0.28 3.17
N LEU A 210 -12.78 -0.13 3.18
CA LEU A 210 -13.61 -0.17 1.98
C LEU A 210 -13.63 1.16 1.22
N ALA A 211 -13.29 2.27 1.86
CA ALA A 211 -13.43 3.62 1.32
C ALA A 211 -12.86 3.81 -0.10
N PRO A 212 -11.65 3.33 -0.46
CA PRO A 212 -11.11 3.52 -1.80
C PRO A 212 -11.66 2.57 -2.85
N TYR A 213 -12.46 1.55 -2.46
CA TYR A 213 -12.83 0.40 -3.32
C TYR A 213 -14.30 0.39 -3.74
N GLY A 214 -14.91 1.57 -3.92
CA GLY A 214 -16.34 1.73 -4.21
C GLY A 214 -16.79 1.24 -5.59
N SER A 215 -15.90 1.15 -6.58
CA SER A 215 -16.23 0.70 -7.96
C SER A 215 -15.39 -0.48 -8.41
N PRO A 216 -15.83 -1.27 -9.41
CA PRO A 216 -15.05 -2.36 -9.99
C PRO A 216 -13.67 -1.93 -10.47
N ASP A 217 -13.56 -0.80 -11.16
CA ASP A 217 -12.28 -0.29 -11.66
C ASP A 217 -11.29 -0.03 -10.51
N ARG A 218 -11.78 0.41 -9.37
CA ARG A 218 -10.94 0.66 -8.20
C ARG A 218 -10.49 -0.60 -7.47
N ARG A 219 -11.07 -1.76 -7.79
CA ARG A 219 -10.73 -3.07 -7.18
C ARG A 219 -9.86 -3.96 -8.07
N ARG A 220 -9.54 -3.56 -9.31
CA ARG A 220 -8.81 -4.43 -10.27
C ARG A 220 -7.49 -4.94 -9.71
N ALA A 221 -6.69 -4.07 -9.10
CA ALA A 221 -5.39 -4.45 -8.55
C ALA A 221 -5.48 -5.49 -7.43
N ILE A 222 -6.62 -5.61 -6.74
CA ILE A 222 -6.81 -6.66 -5.72
C ILE A 222 -6.63 -8.05 -6.34
N ALA A 223 -7.14 -8.26 -7.56
CA ALA A 223 -7.02 -9.54 -8.26
C ALA A 223 -5.57 -9.87 -8.67
N GLU A 224 -4.73 -8.85 -8.86
CA GLU A 224 -3.33 -9.04 -9.29
C GLU A 224 -2.46 -9.67 -8.21
N PHE A 225 -2.85 -9.54 -6.94
CA PHE A 225 -2.14 -10.09 -5.80
C PHE A 225 -2.70 -11.47 -5.33
N VAL A 226 -3.84 -11.89 -5.83
CA VAL A 226 -4.48 -13.15 -5.49
C VAL A 226 -4.11 -14.22 -6.51
#